data_0fb0f3b6a681fbe0548ecd524d347258
#
_entry.id   0fb0f3b6a681fbe0548ecd524d347258
#
_cell.length_a   1.000
_cell.length_b   1.000
_cell.length_c   1.000
_cell.angle_alpha   90.00
_cell.angle_beta   90.00
_cell.angle_gamma   90.00
#
_symmetry.space_group_name_H-M   'P 1'
#
loop_
_entity.id
_entity.type
_entity.pdbx_description
1 polymer ?
#
loop_
_entity_poly.entity_id
_entity_poly.type
_entity_poly.pdbx_seq_one_letter_code
_entity_poly.pdbx_strand_id
1 'polypeptide(L)'
;MAIYTRTGDAGSTSLFTGQRVSKTHPRVEAYGTLDELNAMLSLCVCAVAEEEQRTLLEALQQHIFWFSAELASDSEQPSPGKRYISSEEIALLEQTIDREMARVPALHQFVLPGRC
;
A
#
# COMPACT_ATOMS: atom_id res chain seq x y z
N MET A 1 13.29 -15.21 19.10
CA MET A 1 12.19 -15.74 18.25
C MET A 1 12.60 -15.63 16.79
N ALA A 2 12.52 -16.72 16.04
CA ALA A 2 12.84 -16.68 14.61
C ALA A 2 11.71 -15.98 13.85
N ILE A 3 12.08 -15.10 12.93
CA ILE A 3 11.12 -14.39 12.07
C ILE A 3 10.68 -15.25 10.86
N TYR A 4 11.43 -16.28 10.55
CA TYR A 4 11.16 -17.22 9.45
C TYR A 4 10.52 -18.51 9.95
N THR A 5 9.66 -19.13 9.13
CA THR A 5 8.94 -20.36 9.45
C THR A 5 9.35 -21.54 8.59
N ARG A 6 9.96 -21.29 7.42
CA ARG A 6 10.31 -22.28 6.39
C ARG A 6 9.12 -23.02 5.78
N THR A 7 7.88 -22.62 6.09
CA THR A 7 6.66 -23.29 5.60
C THR A 7 6.31 -22.92 4.17
N GLY A 8 7.00 -21.92 3.58
CA GLY A 8 6.80 -21.44 2.22
C GLY A 8 7.88 -21.87 1.21
N ASP A 9 8.85 -22.68 1.60
CA ASP A 9 10.02 -23.00 0.77
C ASP A 9 9.70 -23.91 -0.43
N ALA A 10 8.52 -24.56 -0.40
CA ALA A 10 8.03 -25.41 -1.50
C ALA A 10 7.10 -24.67 -2.50
N GLY A 11 7.07 -23.36 -2.50
CA GLY A 11 6.29 -22.55 -3.45
C GLY A 11 4.83 -22.30 -3.06
N SER A 12 4.43 -22.63 -1.85
CA SER A 12 3.11 -22.32 -1.31
C SER A 12 3.23 -21.42 -0.08
N THR A 13 2.16 -20.67 0.20
CA THR A 13 2.06 -19.79 1.36
C THR A 13 0.67 -19.84 1.96
N SER A 14 0.46 -19.21 3.09
CA SER A 14 -0.88 -19.05 3.67
C SER A 14 -1.34 -17.60 3.54
N LEU A 15 -2.61 -17.42 3.19
CA LEU A 15 -3.28 -16.15 3.35
C LEU A 15 -3.42 -15.81 4.85
N PHE A 16 -3.74 -14.56 5.15
CA PHE A 16 -3.95 -14.11 6.53
C PHE A 16 -5.10 -14.90 7.22
N THR A 17 -6.10 -15.32 6.47
CA THR A 17 -7.22 -16.16 6.93
C THR A 17 -6.90 -17.66 6.96
N GLY A 18 -5.67 -18.05 6.70
CA GLY A 18 -5.14 -19.41 6.90
C GLY A 18 -5.18 -20.34 5.70
N GLN A 19 -5.83 -19.95 4.60
CA GLN A 19 -5.88 -20.79 3.39
C GLN A 19 -4.49 -20.93 2.78
N ARG A 20 -4.14 -22.17 2.38
CA ARG A 20 -2.91 -22.45 1.65
C ARG A 20 -3.10 -22.19 0.16
N VAL A 21 -2.24 -21.38 -0.42
CA VAL A 21 -2.27 -21.01 -1.84
C VAL A 21 -0.88 -21.07 -2.43
N SER A 22 -0.78 -21.13 -3.76
CA SER A 22 0.49 -20.96 -4.46
C SER A 22 1.01 -19.54 -4.24
N LYS A 23 2.32 -19.39 -4.17
CA LYS A 23 2.96 -18.05 -4.16
C LYS A 23 2.69 -17.25 -5.44
N THR A 24 2.24 -17.90 -6.52
CA THR A 24 1.80 -17.26 -7.76
C THR A 24 0.29 -16.96 -7.79
N HIS A 25 -0.42 -17.19 -6.70
CA HIS A 25 -1.84 -16.87 -6.60
C HIS A 25 -2.08 -15.36 -6.81
N PRO A 26 -3.14 -14.94 -7.54
CA PRO A 26 -3.40 -13.52 -7.83
C PRO A 26 -3.45 -12.60 -6.61
N ARG A 27 -3.97 -13.08 -5.48
CA ARG A 27 -3.96 -12.30 -4.22
C ARG A 27 -2.55 -12.08 -3.71
N VAL A 28 -1.69 -13.10 -3.76
CA VAL A 28 -0.29 -13.00 -3.34
C VAL A 28 0.47 -12.02 -4.26
N GLU A 29 0.25 -12.10 -5.56
CA GLU A 29 0.80 -11.18 -6.55
C GLU A 29 0.37 -9.73 -6.25
N ALA A 30 -0.92 -9.52 -5.97
CA ALA A 30 -1.47 -8.20 -5.70
C ALA A 30 -0.89 -7.58 -4.43
N TYR A 31 -0.92 -8.26 -3.29
CA TYR A 31 -0.36 -7.67 -2.06
C TYR A 31 1.17 -7.64 -2.05
N GLY A 32 1.82 -8.52 -2.81
CA GLY A 32 3.27 -8.44 -3.04
C GLY A 32 3.67 -7.19 -3.81
N THR A 33 2.91 -6.82 -4.84
CA THR A 33 3.10 -5.57 -5.58
C THR A 33 2.87 -4.33 -4.68
N LEU A 34 1.86 -4.37 -3.83
CA LEU A 34 1.62 -3.31 -2.84
C LEU A 34 2.75 -3.20 -1.81
N ASP A 35 3.35 -4.31 -1.41
CA ASP A 35 4.51 -4.32 -0.52
C ASP A 35 5.73 -3.65 -1.17
N GLU A 36 5.99 -3.92 -2.46
CA GLU A 36 7.02 -3.22 -3.23
C GLU A 36 6.75 -1.72 -3.30
N LEU A 37 5.51 -1.30 -3.57
CA LEU A 37 5.13 0.12 -3.55
C LEU A 37 5.38 0.74 -2.18
N ASN A 38 5.03 0.04 -1.10
CA ASN A 38 5.23 0.51 0.26
C ASN A 38 6.72 0.68 0.59
N ALA A 39 7.57 -0.22 0.11
CA ALA A 39 9.03 -0.11 0.23
C ALA A 39 9.56 1.12 -0.53
N MET A 40 9.05 1.41 -1.73
CA MET A 40 9.42 2.62 -2.49
C MET A 40 8.97 3.89 -1.78
N LEU A 41 7.78 3.90 -1.18
CA LEU A 41 7.33 5.03 -0.35
C LEU A 41 8.24 5.27 0.85
N SER A 42 8.82 4.22 1.45
CA SER A 42 9.82 4.36 2.53
C SER A 42 11.03 5.18 2.08
N LEU A 43 11.51 4.97 0.86
CA LEU A 43 12.60 5.77 0.30
C LEU A 43 12.19 7.24 0.14
N CYS A 44 10.97 7.50 -0.29
CA CYS A 44 10.43 8.85 -0.38
C CYS A 44 10.35 9.52 1.01
N VAL A 45 9.85 8.81 2.02
CA VAL A 45 9.79 9.29 3.41
C VAL A 45 11.17 9.72 3.90
N CYS A 46 12.21 8.94 3.58
CA CYS A 46 13.60 9.26 3.96
C CYS A 46 14.15 10.46 3.20
N ALA A 47 13.68 10.76 2.00
CA ALA A 47 14.20 11.78 1.11
C ALA A 47 13.53 13.15 1.28
N VAL A 48 12.24 13.19 1.70
CA VAL A 48 11.52 14.46 1.84
C VAL A 48 11.95 15.23 3.08
N ALA A 49 12.12 16.53 2.91
CA ALA A 49 12.51 17.42 3.98
C ALA A 49 11.31 18.00 4.76
N GLU A 50 10.18 18.17 4.08
CA GLU A 50 8.99 18.80 4.64
C GLU A 50 8.15 17.81 5.44
N GLU A 51 7.82 18.19 6.67
CA GLU A 51 7.06 17.35 7.62
C GLU A 51 5.64 17.03 7.11
N GLU A 52 4.98 18.00 6.44
CA GLU A 52 3.65 17.76 5.87
C GLU A 52 3.67 16.64 4.83
N GLN A 53 4.67 16.65 3.94
CA GLN A 53 4.85 15.60 2.93
C GLN A 53 5.20 14.26 3.56
N ARG A 54 6.05 14.25 4.57
CA ARG A 54 6.40 13.04 5.32
C ARG A 54 5.17 12.41 5.96
N THR A 55 4.37 13.20 6.67
CA THR A 55 3.13 12.75 7.31
C THR A 55 2.15 12.15 6.30
N LEU A 56 2.00 12.77 5.13
CA LEU A 56 1.18 12.24 4.05
C LEU A 56 1.68 10.88 3.57
N LEU A 57 2.97 10.75 3.30
CA LEU A 57 3.57 9.50 2.81
C LEU A 57 3.43 8.37 3.83
N GLU A 58 3.64 8.65 5.11
CA GLU A 58 3.45 7.66 6.19
C GLU A 58 1.99 7.24 6.32
N ALA A 59 1.04 8.16 6.15
CA ALA A 59 -0.38 7.82 6.10
C ALA A 59 -0.71 6.90 4.91
N LEU A 60 -0.13 7.16 3.74
CA LEU A 60 -0.28 6.30 2.56
C LEU A 60 0.30 4.90 2.80
N GLN A 61 1.46 4.79 3.45
CA GLN A 61 2.03 3.50 3.83
C GLN A 61 1.10 2.71 4.74
N GLN A 62 0.44 3.38 5.68
CA GLN A 62 -0.53 2.74 6.57
C GLN A 62 -1.78 2.27 5.80
N HIS A 63 -2.29 3.07 4.85
CA HIS A 63 -3.42 2.68 4.01
C HIS A 63 -3.07 1.47 3.13
N ILE A 64 -1.89 1.45 2.53
CA ILE A 64 -1.40 0.31 1.75
C ILE A 64 -1.32 -0.95 2.62
N PHE A 65 -0.86 -0.83 3.85
CA PHE A 65 -0.82 -1.95 4.79
C PHE A 65 -2.21 -2.52 5.07
N TRP A 66 -3.21 -1.68 5.31
CA TRP A 66 -4.59 -2.13 5.51
C TRP A 66 -5.16 -2.80 4.26
N PHE A 67 -4.93 -2.21 3.11
CA PHE A 67 -5.38 -2.77 1.82
C PHE A 67 -4.72 -4.12 1.52
N SER A 68 -3.42 -4.24 1.78
CA SER A 68 -2.69 -5.51 1.64
C SER A 68 -3.26 -6.60 2.56
N ALA A 69 -3.59 -6.25 3.80
CA ALA A 69 -4.22 -7.18 4.74
C ALA A 69 -5.63 -7.61 4.28
N GLU A 70 -6.36 -6.72 3.63
CA GLU A 70 -7.65 -7.04 3.02
C GLU A 70 -7.50 -8.03 1.88
N LEU A 71 -6.57 -7.77 0.95
CA LEU A 71 -6.26 -8.67 -0.17
C LEU A 71 -5.73 -10.04 0.30
N ALA A 72 -4.99 -10.07 1.39
CA ALA A 72 -4.49 -11.32 1.99
C ALA A 72 -5.56 -12.10 2.75
N SER A 73 -6.77 -11.60 2.85
CA SER A 73 -7.89 -12.24 3.54
C SER A 73 -8.90 -12.75 2.53
N ASP A 74 -9.31 -14.00 2.68
CA ASP A 74 -10.35 -14.64 1.87
C ASP A 74 -11.54 -15.02 2.77
N SER A 75 -12.19 -14.01 3.32
CA SER A 75 -13.34 -14.15 4.19
C SER A 75 -14.40 -13.15 3.75
N GLU A 76 -15.62 -13.64 3.56
CA GLU A 76 -16.79 -12.80 3.26
C GLU A 76 -17.25 -11.97 4.49
N GLN A 77 -16.78 -12.33 5.67
CA GLN A 77 -17.17 -11.64 6.89
C GLN A 77 -16.09 -10.65 7.34
N PRO A 78 -16.46 -9.40 7.64
CA PRO A 78 -15.54 -8.43 8.22
C PRO A 78 -14.97 -8.94 9.54
N SER A 79 -13.66 -8.92 9.69
CA SER A 79 -13.00 -9.26 10.96
C SER A 79 -13.12 -8.09 11.94
N PRO A 80 -13.52 -8.32 13.19
CA PRO A 80 -13.56 -7.28 14.20
C PRO A 80 -12.19 -6.61 14.38
N GLY A 81 -12.16 -5.27 14.42
CA GLY A 81 -10.94 -4.50 14.61
C GLY A 81 -10.07 -4.33 13.36
N LYS A 82 -10.43 -4.95 12.24
CA LYS A 82 -9.73 -4.76 10.97
C LYS A 82 -10.13 -3.43 10.34
N ARG A 83 -9.15 -2.67 9.86
CA ARG A 83 -9.40 -1.46 9.07
C ARG A 83 -9.43 -1.80 7.59
N TYR A 84 -10.35 -1.17 6.89
CA TYR A 84 -10.56 -1.32 5.45
C TYR A 84 -10.39 0.03 4.78
N ILE A 85 -10.03 0.01 3.50
CA ILE A 85 -10.05 1.23 2.67
C ILE A 85 -11.51 1.54 2.33
N SER A 86 -11.92 2.75 2.66
CA SER A 86 -13.27 3.25 2.41
C SER A 86 -13.25 4.42 1.43
N SER A 87 -14.44 4.93 1.10
CA SER A 87 -14.57 6.16 0.32
C SER A 87 -13.95 7.39 1.00
N GLU A 88 -13.78 7.36 2.31
CA GLU A 88 -13.15 8.46 3.05
C GLU A 88 -11.65 8.60 2.72
N GLU A 89 -10.93 7.49 2.66
CA GLU A 89 -9.51 7.49 2.27
C GLU A 89 -9.34 7.92 0.81
N ILE A 90 -10.25 7.51 -0.07
CA ILE A 90 -10.24 7.93 -1.48
C ILE A 90 -10.49 9.44 -1.58
N ALA A 91 -11.50 9.97 -0.89
CA ALA A 91 -11.81 11.39 -0.88
C ALA A 91 -10.64 12.22 -0.31
N LEU A 92 -9.94 11.73 0.70
CA LEU A 92 -8.76 12.37 1.25
C LEU A 92 -7.63 12.47 0.22
N LEU A 93 -7.41 11.42 -0.57
CA LEU A 93 -6.41 11.42 -1.65
C LEU A 93 -6.78 12.42 -2.75
N GLU A 94 -8.03 12.44 -3.18
CA GLU A 94 -8.53 13.38 -4.19
C GLU A 94 -8.37 14.84 -3.74
N GLN A 95 -8.77 15.15 -2.51
CA GLN A 95 -8.57 16.49 -1.92
C GLN A 95 -7.11 16.88 -1.81
N THR A 96 -6.25 15.92 -1.49
CA THR A 96 -4.80 16.16 -1.41
C THR A 96 -4.22 16.46 -2.79
N ILE A 97 -4.64 15.72 -3.82
CA ILE A 97 -4.24 15.96 -5.21
C ILE A 97 -4.68 17.34 -5.64
N ASP A 98 -5.92 17.72 -5.41
CA ASP A 98 -6.46 19.03 -5.77
C ASP A 98 -5.68 20.17 -5.10
N ARG A 99 -5.36 20.01 -3.82
CA ARG A 99 -4.56 20.98 -3.07
C ARG A 99 -3.14 21.14 -3.64
N GLU A 100 -2.47 20.04 -3.95
CA GLU A 100 -1.12 20.09 -4.51
C GLU A 100 -1.12 20.60 -5.97
N MET A 101 -2.12 20.22 -6.75
CA MET A 101 -2.28 20.74 -8.11
C MET A 101 -2.49 22.25 -8.15
N ALA A 102 -3.14 22.84 -7.14
CA ALA A 102 -3.31 24.30 -7.05
C ALA A 102 -1.98 25.03 -6.76
N ARG A 103 -0.96 24.35 -6.27
CA ARG A 103 0.38 24.89 -5.95
C ARG A 103 1.35 24.88 -7.12
N VAL A 104 1.03 24.16 -8.18
CA VAL A 104 1.91 23.98 -9.35
C VAL A 104 1.28 24.55 -10.61
N PRO A 105 2.08 24.93 -11.63
CA PRO A 105 1.52 25.33 -12.92
C PRO A 105 0.67 24.23 -13.54
N ALA A 106 -0.36 24.62 -14.29
CA ALA A 106 -1.22 23.67 -14.97
C ALA A 106 -0.42 22.73 -15.89
N LEU A 107 -0.68 21.43 -15.76
CA LEU A 107 -0.05 20.41 -16.60
C LEU A 107 -0.83 20.29 -17.92
N HIS A 108 -0.13 20.44 -19.05
CA HIS A 108 -0.69 20.31 -20.39
C HIS A 108 -0.14 19.10 -21.14
N GLN A 109 0.76 18.35 -20.52
CA GLN A 109 1.40 17.15 -21.09
C GLN A 109 1.86 16.21 -19.98
N PHE A 110 2.13 14.97 -20.34
CA PHE A 110 2.75 14.02 -19.43
C PHE A 110 4.18 14.44 -19.07
N VAL A 111 4.54 14.25 -17.83
CA VAL A 111 5.90 14.45 -17.30
C VAL A 111 6.49 13.14 -16.82
N LEU A 112 7.80 13.01 -16.96
CA LEU A 112 8.50 11.82 -16.48
C LEU A 112 8.60 11.86 -14.95
N PRO A 113 8.34 10.74 -14.26
CA PRO A 113 8.53 10.66 -12.83
C PRO A 113 9.97 11.03 -12.40
N GLY A 114 10.12 11.77 -11.30
CA GLY A 114 11.41 12.14 -10.76
C GLY A 114 12.14 13.25 -11.49
N ARG A 115 11.50 13.91 -12.44
CA ARG A 115 12.06 15.09 -13.11
C ARG A 115 11.67 16.36 -12.34
N CYS A 116 12.66 17.01 -11.79
CA CYS A 116 12.51 18.33 -11.14
C CYS A 116 12.67 19.45 -12.17
#